data_3163dc344b99a47ba538d4a15bf59bb3
#
_entry.id   3163dc344b99a47ba538d4a15bf59bb3
#
_cell.length_a   1.000
_cell.length_b   1.000
_cell.length_c   1.000
_cell.angle_alpha   90.00
_cell.angle_beta   90.00
_cell.angle_gamma   90.00
#
_symmetry.space_group_name_H-M   'P 1'
#
loop_
_entity.id
_entity.type
_entity.pdbx_description
1 polymer ?
#
loop_
_entity_poly.entity_id
_entity_poly.type
_entity_poly.pdbx_seq_one_letter_code
_entity_poly.pdbx_strand_id
1 'polypeptide(L)' 'MATGTVKWFNDAKGYGFITPDQGGEDLFAHFSAINMNGFKSLQEGQKVNFEVTTGPKGKQAANITAV' A
#
# COMPACT_ATOMS: atom_id res chain seq x y z
N MET A 1 -4.88 7.86 -10.08
CA MET A 1 -3.86 7.24 -9.23
C MET A 1 -3.59 8.12 -8.04
N ALA A 2 -3.48 7.54 -6.88
CA ALA A 2 -3.27 8.28 -5.64
C ALA A 2 -1.86 8.08 -5.13
N THR A 3 -1.45 8.92 -4.19
CA THR A 3 -0.16 8.78 -3.50
C THR A 3 -0.41 8.71 -2.00
N GLY A 4 0.53 8.12 -1.30
CA GLY A 4 0.45 8.01 0.15
C GLY A 4 1.77 7.57 0.75
N THR A 5 1.74 7.38 2.06
CA THR A 5 2.92 6.99 2.82
C THR A 5 2.63 5.67 3.52
N VAL A 6 3.57 4.74 3.45
CA VAL A 6 3.44 3.46 4.14
C VAL A 6 3.47 3.70 5.64
N LYS A 7 2.40 3.33 6.33
CA LYS A 7 2.30 3.47 7.77
C LYS A 7 3.12 2.39 8.45
N TRP A 8 2.93 1.16 8.03
CA TRP A 8 3.76 0.02 8.44
C TRP A 8 3.53 -1.13 7.48
N PHE A 9 4.46 -2.05 7.44
CA PHE A 9 4.34 -3.24 6.60
C PHE A 9 5.05 -4.40 7.28
N ASN A 10 4.39 -5.55 7.32
CA ASN A 10 4.93 -6.76 7.93
C ASN A 10 5.32 -7.75 6.84
N ASP A 11 6.61 -7.87 6.59
CA ASP A 11 7.12 -8.75 5.54
C ASP A 11 6.78 -10.21 5.78
N ALA A 12 6.78 -10.63 7.04
CA ALA A 12 6.50 -12.02 7.38
C ALA A 12 5.06 -12.40 7.04
N LYS A 13 4.14 -11.49 7.29
CA LYS A 13 2.72 -11.72 7.01
C LYS A 13 2.31 -11.27 5.62
N GLY A 14 3.11 -10.40 4.99
CA GLY A 14 2.87 -9.95 3.64
C GLY A 14 1.81 -8.88 3.48
N TYR A 15 1.57 -8.06 4.51
CA TYR A 15 0.61 -6.97 4.40
C TYR A 15 0.95 -5.82 5.32
N GLY A 16 0.32 -4.70 5.07
CA GLY A 16 0.48 -3.51 5.87
C GLY A 16 -0.59 -2.49 5.52
N PHE A 17 -0.33 -1.23 5.87
CA PHE A 17 -1.28 -0.15 5.64
C PHE A 17 -0.57 1.06 5.07
N ILE A 18 -1.30 1.78 4.22
CA ILE A 18 -0.84 3.02 3.59
C ILE A 18 -1.77 4.13 4.02
N THR A 19 -1.19 5.25 4.47
CA THR A 19 -1.95 6.45 4.81
C THR A 19 -2.02 7.32 3.57
N PRO A 20 -3.21 7.56 3.00
CA PRO A 20 -3.34 8.38 1.79
C PRO A 20 -2.93 9.83 2.07
N ASP A 21 -2.21 10.45 1.13
CA ASP A 21 -1.84 11.85 1.25
C ASP A 21 -3.05 12.77 1.28
N GLN A 22 -4.12 12.37 0.64
CA GLN A 22 -5.35 13.15 0.57
C GLN A 22 -6.13 13.13 1.89
N GLY A 23 -5.72 12.27 2.82
CA GLY A 23 -6.44 12.08 4.05
C GLY A 23 -7.42 10.93 3.95
N GLY A 24 -8.16 10.71 5.03
CA GLY A 24 -9.10 9.61 5.10
C GLY A 24 -8.51 8.41 5.82
N GLU A 25 -9.16 7.26 5.66
CA GLU A 25 -8.77 6.06 6.35
C GLU A 25 -7.53 5.42 5.72
N ASP A 26 -6.73 4.74 6.55
CA ASP A 26 -5.62 3.97 6.05
C ASP A 26 -6.13 2.85 5.14
N LEU A 27 -5.35 2.54 4.12
CA LEU A 27 -5.71 1.53 3.14
C LEU A 27 -4.91 0.26 3.38
N PHE A 28 -5.58 -0.88 3.31
CA PHE A 28 -4.92 -2.17 3.41
C PHE A 28 -4.04 -2.38 2.17
N ALA A 29 -2.81 -2.86 2.39
CA ALA A 29 -1.86 -3.13 1.32
C ALA A 29 -1.32 -4.54 1.48
N HIS A 30 -1.64 -5.42 0.54
CA HIS A 30 -1.15 -6.79 0.52
C HIS A 30 0.01 -6.90 -0.46
N PHE A 31 0.96 -7.81 -0.19
CA PHE A 31 2.15 -7.93 -1.05
C PHE A 31 1.79 -8.23 -2.50
N SER A 32 0.68 -8.92 -2.74
CA SER A 32 0.25 -9.22 -4.09
C SER A 32 -0.14 -7.99 -4.90
N ALA A 33 -0.42 -6.88 -4.21
CA ALA A 33 -0.76 -5.61 -4.86
C ALA A 33 0.45 -4.75 -5.16
N ILE A 34 1.64 -5.17 -4.73
CA ILE A 34 2.87 -4.43 -4.98
C ILE A 34 3.35 -4.74 -6.39
N ASN A 35 3.43 -3.70 -7.21
CA ASN A 35 3.85 -3.84 -8.60
C ASN A 35 5.24 -3.23 -8.78
N MET A 36 6.23 -3.89 -8.22
CA MET A 36 7.63 -3.46 -8.28
C MET A 36 8.50 -4.64 -8.65
N ASN A 37 9.56 -4.38 -9.40
CA ASN A 37 10.50 -5.41 -9.81
C ASN A 37 11.28 -5.92 -8.59
N GLY A 38 11.23 -7.22 -8.39
CA GLY A 38 12.02 -7.88 -7.36
C GLY A 38 11.35 -7.88 -6.00
N PHE A 39 11.42 -6.80 -5.28
CA PHE A 39 10.88 -6.72 -3.92
C PHE A 39 9.38 -6.58 -3.88
N LYS A 40 8.73 -7.41 -3.09
CA LYS A 40 7.31 -7.25 -2.78
C LYS A 40 7.18 -6.90 -1.30
N SER A 41 7.83 -5.82 -0.92
CA SER A 41 7.92 -5.36 0.45
C SER A 41 7.94 -3.84 0.47
N LEU A 42 7.40 -3.26 1.53
CA LEU A 42 7.36 -1.82 1.70
C LEU A 42 8.01 -1.48 3.04
N GLN A 43 8.55 -0.27 3.12
CA GLN A 43 9.18 0.22 4.33
C GLN A 43 8.33 1.31 4.95
N GLU A 44 8.32 1.36 6.28
CA GLU A 44 7.62 2.40 7.02
C GLU A 44 8.12 3.78 6.57
N GLY A 45 7.17 4.66 6.26
CA GLY A 45 7.50 6.01 5.81
C GLY A 45 7.78 6.15 4.32
N GLN A 46 7.79 5.04 3.58
CA GLN A 46 8.03 5.08 2.14
C GLN A 46 6.85 5.71 1.41
N LYS A 47 7.16 6.56 0.42
CA LYS A 47 6.12 7.14 -0.44
C LYS A 47 5.84 6.20 -1.59
N VAL A 48 4.56 6.03 -1.88
CA VAL A 48 4.11 5.10 -2.93
C VAL A 48 2.98 5.71 -3.75
N ASN A 49 2.85 5.23 -4.99
CA ASN A 49 1.68 5.46 -5.83
C ASN A 49 0.80 4.23 -5.75
N PHE A 50 -0.50 4.41 -5.82
CA PHE A 50 -1.42 3.29 -5.78
C PHE A 50 -2.78 3.66 -6.33
N GLU A 51 -3.62 2.66 -6.53
CA GLU A 51 -5.02 2.84 -6.88
C GLU A 51 -5.88 2.35 -5.72
N VAL A 52 -7.01 3.00 -5.49
CA VAL A 52 -7.93 2.61 -4.44
C VAL A 52 -8.96 1.65 -5.01
N THR A 53 -9.06 0.47 -4.39
CA THR A 53 -10.08 -0.51 -4.78
C THR A 53 -10.83 -0.96 -3.54
N THR A 54 -11.96 -1.64 -3.74
CA THR A 54 -12.74 -2.19 -2.65
C THR A 54 -12.54 -3.69 -2.64
N GLY A 55 -12.15 -4.22 -1.48
CA GLY A 55 -11.95 -5.64 -1.30
C GLY A 55 -12.75 -6.19 -0.13
N PRO A 56 -12.54 -7.47 0.20
CA PRO A 56 -13.27 -8.11 1.30
C PRO A 56 -13.09 -7.43 2.65
N LYS A 57 -11.97 -6.77 2.85
CA LYS A 57 -11.66 -6.09 4.11
C LYS A 57 -11.92 -4.59 4.03
N GLY A 58 -12.62 -4.12 3.02
CA GLY A 58 -12.89 -2.72 2.80
C GLY A 58 -12.00 -2.13 1.72
N LYS A 59 -11.69 -0.85 1.82
CA LYS A 59 -10.85 -0.19 0.83
C LYS A 59 -9.41 -0.66 0.95
N GLN A 60 -8.78 -0.88 -0.18
CA GLN A 60 -7.40 -1.33 -0.20
C GLN A 60 -6.64 -0.70 -1.36
N ALA A 61 -5.31 -0.70 -1.25
CA ALA A 61 -4.44 -0.17 -2.29
C ALA A 61 -4.12 -1.27 -3.30
N ALA A 62 -4.06 -0.89 -4.57
CA ALA A 62 -3.72 -1.78 -5.67
C ALA A 62 -2.68 -1.11 -6.55
N ASN A 63 -1.96 -1.89 -7.35
CA ASN A 63 -0.92 -1.39 -8.24
C ASN A 63 0.06 -0.47 -7.53
N ILE A 64 0.54 -0.93 -6.39
CA ILE A 64 1.43 -0.12 -5.54
C ILE A 64 2.81 -0.07 -6.20
N THR A 65 3.30 1.14 -6.43
CA THR A 65 4.63 1.35 -7.00
C THR A 65 5.37 2.40 -6.19
N ALA A 66 6.70 2.35 -6.24
CA ALA A 66 7.52 3.36 -5.58
C ALA A 66 7.40 4.69 -6.30
N VAL A 67 7.44 5.76 -5.54
CA VAL A 67 7.45 7.11 -6.12
C VAL A 67 8.83 7.44 -6.66
#